data_7676cbd946388e8c82a50a08d95eefb0
#
_entry.id   7676cbd946388e8c82a50a08d95eefb0
#
_cell.length_a   1.000
_cell.length_b   1.000
_cell.length_c   1.000
_cell.angle_alpha   90.00
_cell.angle_beta   90.00
_cell.angle_gamma   90.00
#
_symmetry.space_group_name_H-M   'P 1'
#
loop_
_entity.id
_entity.type
_entity.pdbx_description
1 polymer ?
#
loop_
_entity_poly.entity_id
_entity_poly.type
_entity_poly.pdbx_seq_one_letter_code
_entity_poly.pdbx_strand_id
1 'polypeptide(L)'
;IGTKTIVLYFYPKDFSGICPKELLAFQQQLPEFEKRNCAVLACSTDSDVSHKAWLNTPVSQGGIQGVTYPVISDFTKTITAQYGILAGEYDYNEAGQLICEGPMIPYRGLFIIDKNGVVQHQVVNFFPLVRSVKDTLRMVDTLHRFQEQGEVCEVEL
;
A
#
# COMPACT_ATOMS: atom_id res chain seq x y z
N ILE A 1 15.67 -2.72 -0.41
CA ILE A 1 16.14 -3.21 0.91
C ILE A 1 17.62 -2.86 1.03
N GLY A 2 18.06 -2.50 2.22
CA GLY A 2 19.47 -2.19 2.53
C GLY A 2 19.84 -0.72 2.55
N THR A 3 19.09 0.15 1.88
CA THR A 3 19.46 1.58 1.77
C THR A 3 18.34 2.56 2.16
N LYS A 4 17.09 2.18 1.99
CA LYS A 4 15.94 3.05 2.23
C LYS A 4 14.91 2.37 3.13
N THR A 5 14.19 3.18 3.90
CA THR A 5 12.90 2.77 4.47
C THR A 5 11.88 2.68 3.34
N ILE A 6 10.94 1.74 3.42
CA ILE A 6 9.92 1.53 2.40
C ILE A 6 8.54 1.70 3.02
N VAL A 7 7.71 2.51 2.42
CA VAL A 7 6.26 2.50 2.62
C VAL A 7 5.64 1.69 1.49
N LEU A 8 5.24 0.46 1.79
CA LEU A 8 4.48 -0.40 0.89
C LEU A 8 3.02 -0.34 1.28
N TYR A 9 2.16 0.09 0.37
CA TYR A 9 0.73 0.09 0.64
C TYR A 9 -0.06 -0.60 -0.47
N PHE A 10 -1.11 -1.28 -0.03
CA PHE A 10 -2.02 -2.03 -0.90
C PHE A 10 -3.33 -1.27 -1.04
N TYR A 11 -3.92 -1.31 -2.22
CA TYR A 11 -5.23 -0.72 -2.49
C TYR A 11 -6.12 -1.72 -3.24
N PRO A 12 -7.45 -1.62 -3.11
CA PRO A 12 -8.37 -2.64 -3.62
C PRO A 12 -8.30 -2.87 -5.12
N LYS A 13 -8.41 -1.82 -5.93
CA LYS A 13 -8.40 -1.95 -7.40
C LYS A 13 -8.21 -0.63 -8.12
N ASP A 14 -7.72 -0.72 -9.36
CA ASP A 14 -7.66 0.37 -10.31
C ASP A 14 -9.06 0.90 -10.66
N PHE A 15 -9.12 2.12 -11.17
CA PHE A 15 -10.34 2.77 -11.65
C PHE A 15 -11.49 2.81 -10.63
N SER A 16 -11.22 2.69 -9.33
CA SER A 16 -12.21 2.85 -8.27
C SER A 16 -12.42 4.32 -7.89
N GLY A 17 -13.50 4.63 -7.18
CA GLY A 17 -13.81 6.02 -6.79
C GLY A 17 -12.91 6.60 -5.68
N ILE A 18 -12.30 5.75 -4.86
CA ILE A 18 -11.50 6.15 -3.68
C ILE A 18 -10.01 6.04 -3.93
N CYS A 19 -9.55 4.96 -4.58
CA CYS A 19 -8.13 4.67 -4.73
C CYS A 19 -7.34 5.78 -5.46
N PRO A 20 -7.86 6.46 -6.51
CA PRO A 20 -7.12 7.54 -7.14
C PRO A 20 -6.75 8.66 -6.17
N LYS A 21 -7.65 8.98 -5.25
CA LYS A 21 -7.43 10.06 -4.26
C LYS A 21 -6.28 9.73 -3.31
N GLU A 22 -6.20 8.46 -2.88
CA GLU A 22 -5.08 8.00 -2.05
C GLU A 22 -3.75 8.03 -2.81
N LEU A 23 -3.71 7.48 -4.02
CA LEU A 23 -2.47 7.43 -4.81
C LEU A 23 -1.96 8.84 -5.12
N LEU A 24 -2.84 9.76 -5.47
CA LEU A 24 -2.50 11.16 -5.73
C LEU A 24 -2.07 11.90 -4.47
N ALA A 25 -2.65 11.59 -3.30
CA ALA A 25 -2.21 12.16 -2.03
C ALA A 25 -0.79 11.72 -1.66
N PHE A 26 -0.44 10.44 -1.87
CA PHE A 26 0.95 9.97 -1.71
C PHE A 26 1.89 10.64 -2.73
N GLN A 27 1.45 10.83 -3.98
CA GLN A 27 2.24 11.53 -4.99
C GLN A 27 2.52 12.98 -4.59
N GLN A 28 1.52 13.68 -4.08
CA GLN A 28 1.68 15.06 -3.63
C GLN A 28 2.72 15.18 -2.50
N GLN A 29 2.82 14.18 -1.64
CA GLN A 29 3.76 14.14 -0.52
C GLN A 29 5.04 13.35 -0.82
N LEU A 30 5.21 12.86 -2.05
CA LEU A 30 6.39 12.07 -2.43
C LEU A 30 7.72 12.76 -2.09
N PRO A 31 7.90 14.08 -2.34
CA PRO A 31 9.13 14.78 -1.96
C PRO A 31 9.43 14.71 -0.46
N GLU A 32 8.39 14.67 0.40
CA GLU A 32 8.57 14.56 1.85
C GLU A 32 9.05 13.16 2.27
N PHE A 33 8.61 12.11 1.57
CA PHE A 33 9.16 10.75 1.76
C PHE A 33 10.61 10.66 1.27
N GLU A 34 10.91 11.25 0.10
CA GLU A 34 12.26 11.27 -0.47
C GLU A 34 13.27 11.97 0.44
N LYS A 35 12.91 13.12 1.02
CA LYS A 35 13.74 13.84 2.00
C LYS A 35 14.10 12.98 3.21
N ARG A 36 13.26 12.01 3.56
CA ARG A 36 13.46 11.06 4.66
C ARG A 36 14.17 9.78 4.23
N ASN A 37 14.71 9.74 3.03
CA ASN A 37 15.28 8.53 2.44
C ASN A 37 14.29 7.35 2.50
N CYS A 38 13.03 7.64 2.19
CA CYS A 38 11.94 6.67 2.20
C CYS A 38 11.37 6.51 0.79
N ALA A 39 11.21 5.28 0.33
CA ALA A 39 10.57 4.94 -0.92
C ALA A 39 9.10 4.62 -0.69
N VAL A 40 8.24 5.05 -1.63
CA VAL A 40 6.80 4.71 -1.64
C VAL A 40 6.53 3.72 -2.75
N LEU A 41 5.82 2.65 -2.45
CA LEU A 41 5.39 1.62 -3.39
C LEU A 41 3.89 1.35 -3.18
N ALA A 42 3.13 1.35 -4.26
CA ALA A 42 1.74 0.90 -4.26
C ALA A 42 1.63 -0.53 -4.81
N CYS A 43 0.64 -1.28 -4.39
CA CYS A 43 0.39 -2.63 -4.86
C CYS A 43 -1.11 -2.92 -4.94
N SER A 44 -1.55 -3.56 -6.00
CA SER A 44 -2.88 -4.18 -6.08
C SER A 44 -2.83 -5.49 -6.84
N THR A 45 -3.94 -6.20 -6.88
CA THR A 45 -4.08 -7.46 -7.61
C THR A 45 -4.50 -7.26 -9.07
N ASP A 46 -4.56 -6.01 -9.55
CA ASP A 46 -4.78 -5.71 -10.96
C ASP A 46 -3.54 -6.07 -11.80
N SER A 47 -3.76 -6.23 -13.11
CA SER A 47 -2.68 -6.52 -14.05
C SER A 47 -1.80 -5.29 -14.32
N ASP A 48 -0.59 -5.52 -14.79
CA ASP A 48 0.32 -4.48 -15.26
C ASP A 48 -0.27 -3.66 -16.43
N VAL A 49 -1.08 -4.29 -17.28
CA VAL A 49 -1.80 -3.62 -18.37
C VAL A 49 -2.83 -2.65 -17.81
N SER A 50 -3.59 -3.06 -16.77
CA SER A 50 -4.54 -2.17 -16.08
C SER A 50 -3.81 -0.99 -15.44
N HIS A 51 -2.73 -1.23 -14.70
CA HIS A 51 -1.91 -0.17 -14.10
C HIS A 51 -1.41 0.82 -15.14
N LYS A 52 -0.88 0.32 -16.26
CA LYS A 52 -0.39 1.17 -17.35
C LYS A 52 -1.51 2.04 -17.95
N ALA A 53 -2.68 1.47 -18.16
CA ALA A 53 -3.85 2.22 -18.64
C ALA A 53 -4.25 3.31 -17.63
N TRP A 54 -4.30 2.97 -16.36
CA TRP A 54 -4.71 3.88 -15.30
C TRP A 54 -3.70 5.03 -15.08
N LEU A 55 -2.40 4.75 -15.14
CA LEU A 55 -1.33 5.74 -15.10
C LEU A 55 -1.37 6.73 -16.27
N ASN A 56 -1.90 6.31 -17.42
CA ASN A 56 -2.06 7.17 -18.60
C ASN A 56 -3.41 7.88 -18.66
N THR A 57 -4.36 7.54 -17.79
CA THR A 57 -5.68 8.16 -17.75
C THR A 57 -5.63 9.47 -16.96
N PRO A 58 -6.16 10.58 -17.51
CA PRO A 58 -6.22 11.85 -16.81
C PRO A 58 -6.97 11.77 -15.48
N VAL A 59 -6.55 12.56 -14.50
CA VAL A 59 -7.20 12.64 -13.18
C VAL A 59 -8.67 13.06 -13.30
N SER A 60 -8.99 13.95 -14.23
CA SER A 60 -10.36 14.38 -14.52
C SER A 60 -11.28 13.24 -15.03
N GLN A 61 -10.70 12.13 -15.47
CA GLN A 61 -11.40 10.93 -15.94
C GLN A 61 -11.25 9.74 -14.96
N GLY A 62 -10.87 10.01 -13.72
CA GLY A 62 -10.69 8.98 -12.69
C GLY A 62 -9.37 8.23 -12.76
N GLY A 63 -8.41 8.72 -13.53
CA GLY A 63 -7.06 8.17 -13.64
C GLY A 63 -6.10 8.69 -12.57
N ILE A 64 -4.87 8.23 -12.66
CA ILE A 64 -3.76 8.61 -11.77
C ILE A 64 -2.57 9.18 -12.55
N GLN A 65 -2.84 9.81 -13.69
CA GLN A 65 -1.79 10.45 -14.47
C GLN A 65 -1.00 11.43 -13.60
N GLY A 66 0.34 11.30 -13.62
CA GLY A 66 1.25 12.08 -12.78
C GLY A 66 1.80 11.33 -11.57
N VAL A 67 1.30 10.15 -11.24
CA VAL A 67 1.93 9.26 -10.25
C VAL A 67 3.24 8.73 -10.82
N THR A 68 4.35 8.89 -10.07
CA THR A 68 5.71 8.56 -10.52
C THR A 68 6.36 7.44 -9.72
N TYR A 69 5.87 7.11 -8.53
CA TYR A 69 6.36 5.98 -7.75
C TYR A 69 5.82 4.65 -8.31
N PRO A 70 6.52 3.52 -8.07
CA PRO A 70 6.13 2.23 -8.62
C PRO A 70 4.77 1.75 -8.15
N VAL A 71 3.99 1.20 -9.09
CA VAL A 71 2.74 0.48 -8.83
C VAL A 71 2.94 -0.99 -9.20
N ILE A 72 2.91 -1.85 -8.19
CA ILE A 72 3.22 -3.28 -8.30
C ILE A 72 1.95 -4.04 -8.68
N SER A 73 2.04 -4.86 -9.71
CA SER A 73 0.99 -5.80 -10.09
C SER A 73 1.18 -7.14 -9.37
N ASP A 74 0.36 -7.39 -8.37
CA ASP A 74 0.27 -8.69 -7.70
C ASP A 74 -0.87 -9.52 -8.30
N PHE A 75 -0.84 -9.71 -9.61
CA PHE A 75 -1.91 -10.39 -10.35
C PHE A 75 -2.18 -11.81 -9.86
N THR A 76 -1.16 -12.50 -9.37
CA THR A 76 -1.29 -13.82 -8.77
C THR A 76 -1.82 -13.82 -7.33
N LYS A 77 -1.95 -12.65 -6.70
CA LYS A 77 -2.40 -12.45 -5.33
C LYS A 77 -1.47 -13.02 -4.25
N THR A 78 -0.27 -13.43 -4.64
CA THR A 78 0.68 -14.09 -3.73
C THR A 78 1.28 -13.14 -2.72
N ILE A 79 1.64 -11.91 -3.13
CA ILE A 79 2.17 -10.89 -2.23
C ILE A 79 1.08 -10.47 -1.23
N THR A 80 -0.10 -10.14 -1.71
CA THR A 80 -1.25 -9.74 -0.87
C THR A 80 -1.60 -10.82 0.15
N ALA A 81 -1.60 -12.10 -0.25
CA ALA A 81 -1.87 -13.23 0.63
C ALA A 81 -0.76 -13.40 1.69
N GLN A 82 0.52 -13.25 1.31
CA GLN A 82 1.66 -13.36 2.23
C GLN A 82 1.66 -12.24 3.28
N TYR A 83 1.16 -11.04 2.94
CA TYR A 83 0.95 -9.96 3.91
C TYR A 83 -0.31 -10.14 4.76
N GLY A 84 -1.10 -11.20 4.53
CA GLY A 84 -2.30 -11.52 5.31
C GLY A 84 -3.47 -10.54 5.09
N ILE A 85 -3.51 -9.87 3.96
CA ILE A 85 -4.48 -8.80 3.68
C ILE A 85 -5.34 -9.04 2.43
N LEU A 86 -5.34 -10.26 1.91
CA LEU A 86 -6.24 -10.66 0.83
C LEU A 86 -7.66 -10.83 1.38
N ALA A 87 -8.62 -10.09 0.83
CA ALA A 87 -10.02 -10.19 1.21
C ALA A 87 -10.68 -11.33 0.42
N GLY A 88 -10.57 -12.53 0.92
CA GLY A 88 -11.14 -13.72 0.34
C GLY A 88 -10.18 -14.90 0.35
N GLU A 89 -10.73 -16.04 0.00
CA GLU A 89 -10.00 -17.31 -0.05
C GLU A 89 -10.55 -18.24 -1.13
N TYR A 90 -9.70 -19.14 -1.60
CA TYR A 90 -10.13 -20.29 -2.38
C TYR A 90 -10.30 -21.49 -1.47
N ASP A 91 -11.36 -22.25 -1.70
CA ASP A 91 -11.66 -23.49 -0.97
C ASP A 91 -12.29 -24.51 -1.91
N TYR A 92 -12.53 -25.72 -1.42
CA TYR A 92 -13.23 -26.75 -2.14
C TYR A 92 -14.53 -27.09 -1.41
N ASN A 93 -15.64 -27.14 -2.15
CA ASN A 93 -16.92 -27.58 -1.60
C ASN A 93 -16.94 -29.10 -1.37
N GLU A 94 -18.03 -29.62 -0.78
CA GLU A 94 -18.22 -31.07 -0.50
C GLU A 94 -18.14 -31.93 -1.76
N ALA A 95 -18.42 -31.36 -2.94
CA ALA A 95 -18.32 -32.06 -4.22
C ALA A 95 -16.90 -32.01 -4.84
N GLY A 96 -15.92 -31.43 -4.14
CA GLY A 96 -14.54 -31.28 -4.62
C GLY A 96 -14.36 -30.21 -5.69
N GLN A 97 -15.32 -29.31 -5.87
CA GLN A 97 -15.23 -28.21 -6.81
C GLN A 97 -14.57 -27.01 -6.14
N LEU A 98 -13.64 -26.35 -6.86
CA LEU A 98 -13.01 -25.11 -6.42
C LEU A 98 -14.07 -24.00 -6.30
N ILE A 99 -14.14 -23.39 -5.13
CA ILE A 99 -14.97 -22.22 -4.85
C ILE A 99 -14.11 -21.05 -4.43
N CYS A 100 -14.65 -19.85 -4.55
CA CYS A 100 -14.01 -18.63 -4.13
C CYS A 100 -14.97 -17.86 -3.23
N GLU A 101 -14.52 -17.54 -2.03
CA GLU A 101 -15.24 -16.69 -1.10
C GLU A 101 -14.55 -15.32 -1.01
N GLY A 102 -15.34 -14.25 -1.07
CA GLY A 102 -14.85 -12.88 -1.01
C GLY A 102 -14.40 -12.31 -2.36
N PRO A 103 -14.06 -11.00 -2.39
CA PRO A 103 -13.78 -10.28 -3.64
C PRO A 103 -12.38 -10.55 -4.20
N MET A 104 -11.49 -11.22 -3.47
CA MET A 104 -10.11 -11.55 -3.86
C MET A 104 -9.27 -10.32 -4.25
N ILE A 105 -9.45 -9.24 -3.53
CA ILE A 105 -8.70 -7.99 -3.64
C ILE A 105 -8.07 -7.62 -2.30
N PRO A 106 -7.04 -6.76 -2.27
CA PRO A 106 -6.42 -6.36 -1.02
C PRO A 106 -7.32 -5.49 -0.15
N TYR A 107 -7.29 -5.70 1.16
CA TYR A 107 -7.64 -4.64 2.11
C TYR A 107 -6.68 -3.46 1.94
N ARG A 108 -7.01 -2.31 2.53
CA ARG A 108 -6.11 -1.14 2.52
C ARG A 108 -5.00 -1.33 3.55
N GLY A 109 -4.07 -2.23 3.26
CA GLY A 109 -2.87 -2.46 4.06
C GLY A 109 -1.81 -1.41 3.76
N LEU A 110 -1.09 -0.95 4.79
CA LEU A 110 0.11 -0.12 4.67
C LEU A 110 1.15 -0.66 5.65
N PHE A 111 2.37 -0.82 5.15
CA PHE A 111 3.49 -1.38 5.91
C PHE A 111 4.69 -0.46 5.79
N ILE A 112 5.30 -0.11 6.92
CA ILE A 112 6.58 0.59 6.95
C ILE A 112 7.65 -0.45 7.23
N ILE A 113 8.56 -0.61 6.28
CA ILE A 113 9.61 -1.63 6.27
C ILE A 113 10.95 -0.91 6.39
N ASP A 114 11.74 -1.29 7.37
CA ASP A 114 13.04 -0.68 7.59
C ASP A 114 14.11 -1.16 6.59
N LYS A 115 15.31 -0.61 6.71
CA LYS A 115 16.45 -0.94 5.84
C LYS A 115 16.87 -2.42 5.91
N ASN A 116 16.55 -3.10 7.01
CA ASN A 116 16.85 -4.52 7.21
C ASN A 116 15.77 -5.44 6.64
N GLY A 117 14.69 -4.86 6.09
CA GLY A 117 13.56 -5.60 5.55
C GLY A 117 12.54 -6.04 6.62
N VAL A 118 12.60 -5.45 7.81
CA VAL A 118 11.69 -5.76 8.91
C VAL A 118 10.49 -4.80 8.88
N VAL A 119 9.28 -5.34 8.96
CA VAL A 119 8.06 -4.55 9.12
C VAL A 119 8.02 -3.98 10.53
N GLN A 120 8.09 -2.66 10.65
CA GLN A 120 8.12 -1.94 11.93
C GLN A 120 6.76 -1.32 12.29
N HIS A 121 5.91 -1.08 11.29
CA HIS A 121 4.58 -0.53 11.48
C HIS A 121 3.62 -1.06 10.42
N GLN A 122 2.37 -1.29 10.81
CA GLN A 122 1.32 -1.67 9.87
C GLN A 122 -0.02 -1.05 10.24
N VAL A 123 -0.80 -0.74 9.21
CA VAL A 123 -2.22 -0.36 9.31
C VAL A 123 -2.98 -1.17 8.28
N VAL A 124 -4.08 -1.80 8.69
CA VAL A 124 -4.95 -2.52 7.77
C VAL A 124 -6.39 -2.02 7.96
N ASN A 125 -6.89 -1.33 6.94
CA ASN A 125 -8.22 -0.75 6.95
C ASN A 125 -9.17 -1.50 6.02
N PHE A 126 -10.45 -1.52 6.37
CA PHE A 126 -11.51 -1.97 5.49
C PHE A 126 -11.67 -1.02 4.29
N PHE A 127 -12.28 -1.49 3.20
CA PHE A 127 -12.30 -0.82 1.89
C PHE A 127 -12.69 0.67 1.88
N PRO A 128 -13.69 1.17 2.64
CA PRO A 128 -14.06 2.58 2.64
C PRO A 128 -13.14 3.48 3.51
N LEU A 129 -12.29 2.87 4.34
CA LEU A 129 -11.47 3.60 5.30
C LEU A 129 -10.09 3.92 4.71
N VAL A 130 -9.93 5.15 4.22
CA VAL A 130 -8.66 5.64 3.66
C VAL A 130 -7.59 5.81 4.73
N ARG A 131 -6.33 5.80 4.31
CA ARG A 131 -5.17 5.99 5.18
C ARG A 131 -4.73 7.46 5.16
N SER A 132 -4.14 7.89 6.26
CA SER A 132 -3.57 9.24 6.38
C SER A 132 -2.11 9.25 5.94
N VAL A 133 -1.79 10.02 4.90
CA VAL A 133 -0.41 10.24 4.45
C VAL A 133 0.39 11.00 5.51
N LYS A 134 -0.25 11.94 6.22
CA LYS A 134 0.35 12.68 7.33
C LYS A 134 0.78 11.75 8.47
N ASP A 135 -0.08 10.82 8.87
CA ASP A 135 0.24 9.85 9.91
C ASP A 135 1.33 8.89 9.46
N THR A 136 1.33 8.51 8.19
CA THR A 136 2.40 7.68 7.62
C THR A 136 3.76 8.39 7.70
N LEU A 137 3.83 9.67 7.35
CA LEU A 137 5.06 10.49 7.49
C LEU A 137 5.50 10.58 8.94
N ARG A 138 4.56 10.83 9.86
CA ARG A 138 4.84 10.88 11.31
C ARG A 138 5.42 9.55 11.81
N MET A 139 4.88 8.41 11.37
CA MET A 139 5.41 7.09 11.75
C MET A 139 6.80 6.81 11.17
N VAL A 140 7.07 7.26 9.94
CA VAL A 140 8.43 7.20 9.36
C VAL A 140 9.41 8.02 10.20
N ASP A 141 9.04 9.25 10.58
CA ASP A 141 9.87 10.10 11.45
C ASP A 141 10.12 9.46 12.82
N THR A 142 9.09 8.86 13.41
CA THR A 142 9.20 8.16 14.69
C THR A 142 10.15 6.97 14.60
N LEU A 143 10.03 6.16 13.52
CA LEU A 143 10.92 5.03 13.29
C LEU A 143 12.38 5.48 13.13
N HIS A 144 12.63 6.51 12.35
CA HIS A 144 13.99 7.03 12.14
C HIS A 144 14.60 7.58 13.45
N ARG A 145 13.81 8.30 14.23
CA ARG A 145 14.24 8.81 15.54
C ARG A 145 14.58 7.67 16.49
N PHE A 146 13.75 6.63 16.55
CA PHE A 146 14.06 5.43 17.33
C PHE A 146 15.36 4.76 16.89
N GLN A 147 15.58 4.63 15.58
CA GLN A 147 16.79 4.00 15.03
C GLN A 147 18.06 4.82 15.30
N GLU A 148 17.95 6.14 15.41
CA GLU A 148 19.09 7.04 15.65
C GLU A 148 19.37 7.25 17.14
N GLN A 149 18.34 7.34 17.98
CA GLN A 149 18.44 7.81 19.37
C GLN A 149 18.07 6.74 20.40
N GLY A 150 17.54 5.60 19.96
CA GLY A 150 17.01 4.57 20.84
C GLY A 150 15.56 4.86 21.24
N GLU A 151 15.18 4.53 22.48
CA GLU A 151 13.79 4.53 22.95
C GLU A 151 13.10 5.91 22.80
N VAL A 152 11.96 5.93 22.14
CA VAL A 152 11.11 7.12 21.96
C VAL A 152 9.73 6.80 22.49
N CYS A 153 9.43 7.27 23.68
CA CYS A 153 8.14 7.10 24.33
C CYS A 153 7.40 8.46 24.42
N GLU A 154 6.86 8.94 23.31
CA GLU A 154 5.93 10.07 23.32
C GLU A 154 4.52 9.54 23.12
N VAL A 155 3.69 9.63 24.15
CA VAL A 155 2.24 9.37 24.08
C VAL A 155 1.56 10.70 23.83
N GLU A 156 0.99 10.89 22.64
CA GLU A 156 0.09 12.00 22.36
C GLU A 156 -1.30 11.66 22.93
N LEU A 157 -1.83 12.52 23.81
CA LEU A 157 -3.18 12.43 24.36
C LEU A 157 -4.16 13.23 23.52
#